data_560130d5f8efb84f7deb8701a8cc18d6
#
_entry.id   560130d5f8efb84f7deb8701a8cc18d6
#
_cell.length_a   1.000
_cell.length_b   1.000
_cell.length_c   1.000
_cell.angle_alpha   90.00
_cell.angle_beta   90.00
_cell.angle_gamma   90.00
#
_symmetry.space_group_name_H-M   'P 1'
#
loop_
_entity.id
_entity.type
_entity.pdbx_description
1 polymer ?
#
loop_
_entity_poly.entity_id
_entity_poly.type
_entity_poly.pdbx_seq_one_letter_code
_entity_poly.pdbx_strand_id
1 'polypeptide(L)'
;AAKRGAIFFTGATASIKGFPGSSIFAMGKFAIRGLAQSLYRELSPLGIHVAHFVIDGAVEKGVQLHDSEKLTSEAIAKTYMSVLKQPRQAWTHEVELRTFVEKF
;
A
#
# COMPACT_ATOMS: atom_id res chain seq x y z
N ALA A 1 27.77 8.74 -5.52
CA ALA A 1 27.22 7.40 -5.32
C ALA A 1 25.75 7.36 -5.75
N ALA A 2 25.34 6.26 -6.36
CA ALA A 2 23.96 6.07 -6.73
C ALA A 2 23.11 5.91 -5.46
N LYS A 3 22.05 6.71 -5.33
CA LYS A 3 21.11 6.58 -4.23
C LYS A 3 20.12 5.47 -4.55
N ARG A 4 19.90 4.60 -3.60
CA ARG A 4 18.96 3.49 -3.72
C ARG A 4 18.19 3.35 -2.43
N GLY A 5 16.97 2.92 -2.55
CA GLY A 5 16.14 2.65 -1.40
C GLY A 5 14.69 2.66 -1.76
N ALA A 6 13.88 2.26 -0.81
CA ALA A 6 12.44 2.28 -0.96
C ALA A 6 11.80 2.69 0.36
N ILE A 7 10.74 3.46 0.27
CA ILE A 7 9.91 3.81 1.41
C ILE A 7 8.49 3.39 1.06
N PHE A 8 7.97 2.40 1.77
CA PHE A 8 6.64 1.87 1.54
C PHE A 8 5.72 2.22 2.70
N PHE A 9 4.62 2.87 2.37
CA PHE A 9 3.59 3.20 3.34
C PHE A 9 2.45 2.21 3.25
N THR A 10 1.99 1.74 4.40
CA THR A 10 0.83 0.85 4.45
C THR A 10 -0.38 1.66 4.86
N GLY A 11 -1.31 1.80 3.94
CA GLY A 11 -2.58 2.47 4.17
C GLY A 11 -3.71 1.46 4.34
N ALA A 12 -4.91 1.97 4.24
CA ALA A 12 -6.12 1.18 4.39
C ALA A 12 -7.21 1.74 3.47
N THR A 13 -8.36 1.09 3.42
CA THR A 13 -9.52 1.62 2.72
C THR A 13 -9.76 3.08 3.11
N ALA A 14 -9.55 3.41 4.38
CA ALA A 14 -9.70 4.76 4.89
C ALA A 14 -8.68 5.76 4.35
N SER A 15 -7.68 5.32 3.57
CA SER A 15 -6.77 6.23 2.86
C SER A 15 -7.45 6.90 1.67
N ILE A 16 -8.53 6.30 1.15
CA ILE A 16 -9.21 6.78 -0.06
C ILE A 16 -10.70 6.97 0.13
N LYS A 17 -11.26 6.48 1.23
CA LYS A 17 -12.70 6.60 1.53
C LYS A 17 -12.92 6.90 3.00
N GLY A 18 -13.82 7.83 3.28
CA GLY A 18 -14.27 8.08 4.63
C GLY A 18 -15.59 7.36 4.89
N PHE A 19 -15.72 6.76 6.07
CA PHE A 19 -16.95 6.07 6.47
C PHE A 19 -17.54 6.70 7.73
N PRO A 20 -18.85 6.59 7.94
CA PRO A 20 -19.45 7.05 9.19
C PRO A 20 -18.79 6.40 10.40
N GLY A 21 -18.48 7.19 11.41
CA GLY A 21 -17.85 6.70 12.63
C GLY A 21 -16.34 6.49 12.57
N SER A 22 -15.71 6.81 11.42
CA SER A 22 -14.29 6.59 11.22
C SER A 22 -13.51 7.87 10.88
N SER A 23 -14.02 9.03 11.28
CA SER A 23 -13.41 10.30 10.85
C SER A 23 -11.95 10.46 11.27
N ILE A 24 -11.62 10.11 12.51
CA ILE A 24 -10.25 10.24 13.00
C ILE A 24 -9.33 9.28 12.27
N PHE A 25 -9.74 8.03 12.10
CA PHE A 25 -8.97 7.02 11.39
C PHE A 25 -8.76 7.43 9.93
N ALA A 26 -9.82 7.90 9.26
CA ALA A 26 -9.75 8.36 7.88
C ALA A 26 -8.80 9.56 7.75
N MET A 27 -8.86 10.50 8.69
CA MET A 27 -7.99 11.67 8.68
C MET A 27 -6.52 11.25 8.69
N GLY A 28 -6.14 10.31 9.56
CA GLY A 28 -4.77 9.80 9.62
C GLY A 28 -4.36 9.06 8.35
N LYS A 29 -5.24 8.24 7.80
CA LYS A 29 -4.93 7.43 6.61
C LYS A 29 -4.87 8.28 5.34
N PHE A 30 -5.72 9.28 5.19
CA PHE A 30 -5.61 10.24 4.09
C PHE A 30 -4.32 11.05 4.19
N ALA A 31 -3.88 11.37 5.41
CA ALA A 31 -2.62 12.07 5.61
C ALA A 31 -1.44 11.24 5.11
N ILE A 32 -1.44 9.93 5.33
CA ILE A 32 -0.41 9.02 4.80
C ILE A 32 -0.38 9.10 3.28
N ARG A 33 -1.53 9.13 2.64
CA ARG A 33 -1.60 9.24 1.18
C ARG A 33 -0.96 10.52 0.69
N GLY A 34 -1.28 11.64 1.32
CA GLY A 34 -0.67 12.93 0.97
C GLY A 34 0.83 12.96 1.19
N LEU A 35 1.28 12.40 2.33
CA LEU A 35 2.70 12.29 2.63
C LEU A 35 3.43 11.46 1.58
N ALA A 36 2.87 10.31 1.20
CA ALA A 36 3.47 9.44 0.20
C ALA A 36 3.62 10.16 -1.15
N GLN A 37 2.62 10.94 -1.55
CA GLN A 37 2.68 11.70 -2.79
C GLN A 37 3.78 12.76 -2.75
N SER A 38 3.88 13.51 -1.66
CA SER A 38 4.90 14.54 -1.50
C SER A 38 6.30 13.93 -1.52
N LEU A 39 6.50 12.85 -0.79
CA LEU A 39 7.80 12.18 -0.75
C LEU A 39 8.16 11.54 -2.09
N TYR A 40 7.18 11.02 -2.81
CA TYR A 40 7.44 10.50 -4.15
C TYR A 40 8.02 11.59 -5.05
N ARG A 41 7.41 12.76 -5.05
CA ARG A 41 7.85 13.89 -5.87
C ARG A 41 9.25 14.38 -5.48
N GLU A 42 9.56 14.37 -4.20
CA GLU A 42 10.87 14.77 -3.70
C GLU A 42 11.96 13.73 -3.96
N LEU A 43 11.67 12.47 -3.72
CA LEU A 43 12.68 11.43 -3.60
C LEU A 43 12.84 10.56 -4.83
N SER A 44 11.81 10.44 -5.67
CA SER A 44 11.94 9.61 -6.86
C SER A 44 13.03 10.12 -7.82
N PRO A 45 13.21 11.43 -8.02
CA PRO A 45 14.33 11.92 -8.84
C PRO A 45 15.70 11.55 -8.24
N LEU A 46 15.77 11.27 -6.96
CA LEU A 46 16.99 10.84 -6.28
C LEU A 46 17.19 9.33 -6.31
N GLY A 47 16.29 8.60 -6.95
CA GLY A 47 16.38 7.15 -7.08
C GLY A 47 15.77 6.37 -5.92
N ILE A 48 14.91 6.98 -5.15
CA ILE A 48 14.23 6.33 -4.03
C ILE A 48 12.78 6.04 -4.43
N HIS A 49 12.38 4.78 -4.31
CA HIS A 49 11.05 4.31 -4.67
C HIS A 49 10.09 4.54 -3.50
N VAL A 50 9.12 5.39 -3.67
CA VAL A 50 8.10 5.66 -2.64
C VAL A 50 6.76 5.12 -3.12
N ALA A 51 6.18 4.20 -2.36
CA ALA A 51 4.90 3.58 -2.72
C ALA A 51 3.95 3.53 -1.52
N HIS A 52 2.67 3.58 -1.83
CA HIS A 52 1.58 3.51 -0.86
C HIS A 52 0.70 2.31 -1.20
N PHE A 53 0.54 1.42 -0.22
CA PHE A 53 -0.25 0.20 -0.37
C PHE A 53 -1.55 0.37 0.38
N VAL A 54 -2.65 0.42 -0.35
CA VAL A 54 -4.00 0.53 0.24
C VAL A 54 -4.50 -0.87 0.51
N ILE A 55 -4.59 -1.24 1.79
CA ILE A 55 -5.07 -2.55 2.20
C ILE A 55 -6.58 -2.44 2.45
N ASP A 56 -7.35 -2.98 1.53
CA ASP A 56 -8.81 -2.89 1.56
C ASP A 56 -9.42 -4.19 2.04
N GLY A 57 -9.62 -4.29 3.34
CA GLY A 57 -10.25 -5.44 3.97
C GLY A 57 -9.49 -5.96 5.19
N ALA A 58 -10.04 -7.00 5.80
CA ALA A 58 -9.43 -7.64 6.96
C ALA A 58 -8.26 -8.52 6.54
N VAL A 59 -7.22 -8.52 7.37
CA VAL A 59 -6.02 -9.32 7.11
C VAL A 59 -6.05 -10.57 8.00
N GLU A 60 -5.85 -11.72 7.39
CA GLU A 60 -5.74 -12.99 8.08
C GLU A 60 -4.28 -13.33 8.35
N LYS A 61 -3.98 -13.69 9.58
CA LYS A 61 -2.62 -14.07 10.02
C LYS A 61 -2.44 -15.57 9.98
N GLY A 62 -1.20 -16.01 9.80
CA GLY A 62 -0.83 -17.42 9.89
C GLY A 62 -0.86 -18.14 8.55
N VAL A 63 -0.96 -19.48 8.61
CA VAL A 63 -1.00 -20.31 7.41
C VAL A 63 -2.29 -20.05 6.65
N GLN A 64 -2.16 -19.86 5.34
CA GLN A 64 -3.24 -19.39 4.51
C GLN A 64 -3.87 -20.51 3.72
N LEU A 65 -5.19 -20.54 3.69
CA LEU A 65 -5.92 -21.38 2.77
C LEU A 65 -5.99 -20.69 1.41
N HIS A 66 -6.04 -21.51 0.36
CA HIS A 66 -5.95 -21.06 -1.02
C HIS A 66 -7.03 -20.03 -1.39
N ASP A 67 -8.24 -20.23 -0.89
CA ASP A 67 -9.40 -19.42 -1.25
C ASP A 67 -9.92 -18.60 -0.06
N SER A 68 -9.01 -18.08 0.75
CA SER A 68 -9.41 -17.24 1.88
C SER A 68 -10.20 -16.03 1.38
N GLU A 69 -11.30 -15.73 2.07
CA GLU A 69 -12.09 -14.52 1.80
C GLU A 69 -11.47 -13.27 2.45
N LYS A 70 -10.44 -13.44 3.25
CA LYS A 70 -9.69 -12.34 3.85
C LYS A 70 -8.38 -12.16 3.12
N LEU A 71 -7.86 -10.94 3.17
CA LEU A 71 -6.49 -10.69 2.73
C LEU A 71 -5.55 -11.51 3.60
N THR A 72 -4.56 -12.12 2.99
CA THR A 72 -3.57 -12.89 3.72
C THR A 72 -2.27 -12.12 3.82
N SER A 73 -1.60 -12.22 4.95
CA SER A 73 -0.30 -11.56 5.13
C SER A 73 0.71 -12.03 4.09
N GLU A 74 0.66 -13.31 3.72
CA GLU A 74 1.55 -13.85 2.69
C GLU A 74 1.31 -13.23 1.32
N ALA A 75 0.04 -13.12 0.91
CA ALA A 75 -0.30 -12.52 -0.38
C ALA A 75 0.09 -11.03 -0.43
N ILE A 76 -0.14 -10.31 0.68
CA ILE A 76 0.26 -8.92 0.78
C ILE A 76 1.78 -8.80 0.66
N ALA A 77 2.53 -9.64 1.37
CA ALA A 77 3.99 -9.62 1.33
C ALA A 77 4.53 -9.88 -0.08
N LYS A 78 3.89 -10.78 -0.83
CA LYS A 78 4.28 -11.03 -2.23
C LYS A 78 4.14 -9.79 -3.09
N THR A 79 3.08 -9.02 -2.89
CA THR A 79 2.89 -7.78 -3.64
C THR A 79 3.94 -6.74 -3.26
N TYR A 80 4.25 -6.60 -1.98
CA TYR A 80 5.31 -5.69 -1.53
C TYR A 80 6.65 -6.05 -2.18
N MET A 81 7.01 -7.33 -2.19
CA MET A 81 8.26 -7.77 -2.79
C MET A 81 8.27 -7.56 -4.30
N SER A 82 7.15 -7.78 -4.96
CA SER A 82 7.00 -7.54 -6.38
C SER A 82 7.24 -6.07 -6.75
N VAL A 83 6.66 -5.17 -5.96
CA VAL A 83 6.83 -3.73 -6.15
C VAL A 83 8.28 -3.32 -5.86
N LEU A 84 8.87 -3.87 -4.81
CA LEU A 84 10.26 -3.57 -4.45
C LEU A 84 11.24 -3.90 -5.57
N LYS A 85 10.95 -4.94 -6.35
CA LYS A 85 11.82 -5.42 -7.43
C LYS A 85 11.60 -4.68 -8.76
N GLN A 86 10.68 -3.76 -8.83
CA GLN A 86 10.40 -3.04 -10.07
C GLN A 86 11.58 -2.18 -10.51
N PRO A 87 11.85 -2.11 -11.81
CA PRO A 87 12.89 -1.22 -12.32
C PRO A 87 12.44 0.23 -12.25
N ARG A 88 13.41 1.14 -12.22
CA ARG A 88 13.14 2.59 -12.13
C ARG A 88 12.28 3.12 -13.28
N GLN A 89 12.26 2.43 -14.40
CA GLN A 89 11.50 2.82 -15.57
C GLN A 89 10.00 2.58 -15.41
N ALA A 90 9.59 1.82 -14.39
CA ALA A 90 8.18 1.47 -14.19
C ALA A 90 7.89 1.20 -12.72
N TRP A 91 7.89 2.25 -11.93
CA TRP A 91 7.60 2.15 -10.50
C TRP A 91 6.10 2.31 -10.22
N THR A 92 5.56 1.42 -9.41
CA THR A 92 4.23 1.59 -8.83
C THR A 92 4.32 2.59 -7.69
N HIS A 93 3.48 3.61 -7.70
CA HIS A 93 3.38 4.55 -6.59
C HIS A 93 2.26 4.20 -5.63
N GLU A 94 1.10 3.84 -6.13
CA GLU A 94 -0.03 3.50 -5.27
C GLU A 94 -0.73 2.27 -5.84
N VAL A 95 -1.05 1.32 -4.97
CA VAL A 95 -1.74 0.10 -5.36
C VAL A 95 -2.76 -0.27 -4.29
N GLU A 96 -3.93 -0.74 -4.74
CA GLU A 96 -4.99 -1.19 -3.87
C GLU A 96 -5.04 -2.70 -3.85
N LEU A 97 -5.06 -3.28 -2.66
CA LEU A 97 -5.12 -4.72 -2.48
C LEU A 97 -6.43 -5.09 -1.79
N ARG A 98 -7.18 -5.95 -2.42
CA ARG A 98 -8.42 -6.50 -1.86
C ARG A 98 -8.61 -7.92 -2.34
N THR A 99 -9.44 -8.67 -1.62
CA THR A 99 -9.77 -10.03 -2.07
C THR A 99 -10.81 -9.97 -3.20
N PHE A 100 -10.99 -11.10 -3.84
CA PHE A 100 -11.94 -11.24 -4.96
C PHE A 100 -13.41 -11.09 -4.53
N VAL A 101 -13.70 -11.19 -3.23
CA VAL A 101 -15.07 -11.04 -2.70
C VAL A 101 -15.31 -9.71 -2.02
N GLU A 102 -14.27 -8.86 -1.89
CA GLU A 102 -14.40 -7.58 -1.23
C GLU A 102 -15.21 -6.61 -2.08
N LYS A 103 -16.17 -5.95 -1.46
CA LYS A 103 -16.97 -4.92 -2.13
C LYS A 103 -16.27 -3.57 -1.97
N PHE A 104 -15.95 -2.99 -3.09
CA PHE A 104 -15.26 -1.71 -3.12
C PHE A 104 -16.20 -0.51 -2.91
#